data_f3ca9b9df95120be21c0359fa79e9730
#
_entry.id   f3ca9b9df95120be21c0359fa79e9730
#
_cell.length_a   1.000
_cell.length_b   1.000
_cell.length_c   1.000
_cell.angle_alpha   90.00
_cell.angle_beta   90.00
_cell.angle_gamma   90.00
#
_symmetry.space_group_name_H-M   'P 1'
#
loop_
_entity.id
_entity.type
_entity.pdbx_description
1 polymer ?
#
loop_
_entity_poly.entity_id
_entity_poly.type
_entity_poly.pdbx_seq_one_letter_code
_entity_poly.pdbx_strand_id
1 'polypeptide(L)'
;MHTMKGHAMPSHTLPARAPRIALAPVAALALLGLPGSWVHAQGSDHDAHHTETPAASGDSTQELSEGEVTRWDARSGKITLRHGELKNLAMPPMTMVFTLRDPAQAATFKPGDKVRFRAERVKGVFVVTHIEPLR
;
A
#
# COMPACT_ATOMS: atom_id res chain seq x y z
N MET A 1 48.92 -34.57 22.43
CA MET A 1 49.37 -33.64 21.37
C MET A 1 48.38 -33.69 20.25
N HIS A 2 47.43 -32.77 20.19
CA HIS A 2 46.44 -32.64 19.09
C HIS A 2 46.62 -31.29 18.43
N THR A 3 47.08 -31.32 17.21
CA THR A 3 47.39 -30.16 16.38
C THR A 3 46.05 -29.60 15.81
N MET A 4 45.67 -28.41 16.20
CA MET A 4 44.57 -27.68 15.63
C MET A 4 44.95 -27.10 14.28
N LYS A 5 44.32 -27.58 13.23
CA LYS A 5 44.49 -27.11 11.85
C LYS A 5 43.50 -25.96 11.62
N GLY A 6 44.01 -24.71 11.55
CA GLY A 6 43.22 -23.53 11.26
C GLY A 6 42.67 -23.55 9.84
N HIS A 7 41.37 -23.33 9.70
CA HIS A 7 40.72 -23.09 8.42
C HIS A 7 40.68 -21.60 8.17
N ALA A 8 41.42 -21.14 7.16
CA ALA A 8 41.37 -19.79 6.65
C ALA A 8 40.06 -19.58 5.83
N MET A 9 39.31 -18.55 6.19
CA MET A 9 38.12 -18.12 5.42
C MET A 9 38.57 -17.31 4.18
N PRO A 10 38.04 -17.58 3.00
CA PRO A 10 38.27 -16.74 1.83
C PRO A 10 37.46 -15.44 1.91
N SER A 11 38.14 -14.32 1.83
CA SER A 11 37.55 -12.98 1.72
C SER A 11 36.99 -12.81 0.33
N HIS A 12 35.65 -12.79 0.19
CA HIS A 12 34.99 -12.42 -1.06
C HIS A 12 34.93 -10.91 -1.18
N THR A 13 35.83 -10.37 -1.97
CA THR A 13 35.82 -8.96 -2.41
C THR A 13 34.73 -8.78 -3.48
N LEU A 14 33.68 -8.03 -3.17
CA LEU A 14 32.63 -7.63 -4.12
C LEU A 14 33.12 -6.45 -4.94
N PRO A 15 33.02 -6.48 -6.27
CA PRO A 15 33.29 -5.30 -7.10
C PRO A 15 32.13 -4.30 -7.01
N ALA A 16 32.42 -3.08 -6.60
CA ALA A 16 31.52 -1.94 -6.65
C ALA A 16 31.29 -1.55 -8.11
N ARG A 17 30.09 -1.80 -8.61
CA ARG A 17 29.65 -1.36 -9.94
C ARG A 17 28.88 -0.04 -9.81
N ALA A 18 29.52 1.06 -10.12
CA ALA A 18 28.92 2.39 -10.17
C ALA A 18 27.96 2.52 -11.38
N PRO A 19 26.74 3.08 -11.22
CA PRO A 19 25.88 3.41 -12.35
C PRO A 19 26.36 4.69 -13.04
N ARG A 20 26.63 4.62 -14.34
CA ARG A 20 26.86 5.78 -15.20
C ARG A 20 25.52 6.47 -15.47
N ILE A 21 25.36 7.67 -14.97
CA ILE A 21 24.25 8.57 -15.28
C ILE A 21 24.54 9.17 -16.65
N ALA A 22 23.78 8.80 -17.67
CA ALA A 22 23.79 9.44 -18.96
C ALA A 22 22.87 10.68 -18.94
N LEU A 23 23.45 11.85 -19.08
CA LEU A 23 22.74 13.10 -19.32
C LEU A 23 22.31 13.13 -20.79
N ALA A 24 21.01 13.21 -21.08
CA ALA A 24 20.48 13.51 -22.39
C ALA A 24 20.00 14.97 -22.44
N PRO A 25 20.31 15.73 -23.51
CA PRO A 25 19.91 17.13 -23.62
C PRO A 25 18.45 17.25 -24.08
N VAL A 26 17.72 18.12 -23.41
CA VAL A 26 16.33 18.52 -23.75
C VAL A 26 16.40 19.52 -24.90
N ALA A 27 15.84 19.16 -26.05
CA ALA A 27 15.59 20.08 -27.14
C ALA A 27 14.23 20.76 -26.93
N ALA A 28 14.23 22.06 -26.75
CA ALA A 28 13.06 22.92 -26.71
C ALA A 28 12.48 23.07 -28.11
N LEU A 29 11.21 22.75 -28.30
CA LEU A 29 10.47 23.16 -29.49
C LEU A 29 9.24 23.98 -29.06
N ALA A 30 9.30 25.28 -29.28
CA ALA A 30 8.21 26.19 -29.11
C ALA A 30 7.28 26.11 -30.34
N LEU A 31 5.98 25.92 -30.12
CA LEU A 31 4.95 26.12 -31.12
C LEU A 31 3.84 26.99 -30.53
N LEU A 32 3.76 28.19 -31.10
CA LEU A 32 2.64 29.14 -30.98
C LEU A 32 1.38 28.50 -31.58
N GLY A 33 0.22 28.73 -30.99
CA GLY A 33 -1.03 28.38 -31.68
C GLY A 33 -2.30 28.59 -30.88
N LEU A 34 -2.87 29.81 -30.93
CA LEU A 34 -4.29 30.18 -31.03
C LEU A 34 -5.26 29.99 -29.84
N PRO A 35 -5.97 31.07 -29.44
CA PRO A 35 -7.08 31.02 -28.50
C PRO A 35 -8.38 30.60 -29.22
N GLY A 36 -8.87 29.44 -28.91
CA GLY A 36 -10.21 29.00 -29.28
C GLY A 36 -11.21 29.38 -28.20
N SER A 37 -12.02 30.42 -28.46
CA SER A 37 -13.18 30.79 -27.66
C SER A 37 -14.25 29.72 -27.75
N TRP A 38 -14.50 28.98 -26.66
CA TRP A 38 -15.67 28.13 -26.56
C TRP A 38 -16.76 28.85 -25.77
N VAL A 39 -17.74 29.31 -26.53
CA VAL A 39 -18.99 29.82 -26.00
C VAL A 39 -19.75 28.68 -25.36
N HIS A 40 -19.95 28.74 -24.05
CA HIS A 40 -20.85 27.84 -23.35
C HIS A 40 -22.26 28.41 -23.35
N ALA A 41 -23.10 27.73 -24.05
CA ALA A 41 -24.54 27.92 -23.94
C ALA A 41 -24.99 27.44 -22.54
N GLN A 42 -25.62 28.34 -21.82
CA GLN A 42 -26.39 28.04 -20.61
C GLN A 42 -27.63 27.26 -21.01
N GLY A 43 -27.92 26.23 -20.27
CA GLY A 43 -29.19 25.54 -20.41
C GLY A 43 -29.37 24.46 -19.37
N SER A 44 -30.34 24.70 -18.51
CA SER A 44 -31.18 23.73 -17.83
C SER A 44 -30.90 23.48 -16.36
N ASP A 45 -31.73 24.15 -15.60
CA ASP A 45 -32.17 23.83 -14.26
C ASP A 45 -32.49 22.34 -14.12
N HIS A 46 -31.69 21.65 -13.38
CA HIS A 46 -32.07 20.42 -12.70
C HIS A 46 -31.94 20.65 -11.22
N ASP A 47 -33.05 21.04 -10.58
CA ASP A 47 -33.31 20.81 -9.19
C ASP A 47 -33.21 19.30 -8.93
N ALA A 48 -31.98 18.83 -8.80
CA ALA A 48 -31.71 17.57 -8.15
C ALA A 48 -31.65 17.86 -6.66
N HIS A 49 -32.73 17.53 -5.98
CA HIS A 49 -32.79 17.39 -4.56
C HIS A 49 -31.60 16.54 -4.13
N HIS A 50 -30.50 17.20 -3.74
CA HIS A 50 -29.53 16.59 -2.87
C HIS A 50 -30.26 16.37 -1.55
N THR A 51 -30.91 15.24 -1.43
CA THR A 51 -31.20 14.65 -0.16
C THR A 51 -29.83 14.49 0.49
N GLU A 52 -29.43 15.48 1.28
CA GLU A 52 -28.38 15.30 2.26
C GLU A 52 -28.86 14.15 3.14
N THR A 53 -28.38 12.97 2.81
CA THR A 53 -28.42 11.87 3.74
C THR A 53 -27.64 12.38 4.94
N PRO A 54 -28.26 12.51 6.13
CA PRO A 54 -27.53 12.89 7.30
C PRO A 54 -26.36 11.92 7.41
N ALA A 55 -25.16 12.45 7.52
CA ALA A 55 -24.03 11.67 7.93
C ALA A 55 -24.46 10.94 9.20
N ALA A 56 -24.80 9.68 9.07
CA ALA A 56 -25.08 8.80 10.17
C ALA A 56 -23.80 8.71 10.97
N SER A 57 -23.70 9.61 11.90
CA SER A 57 -22.76 9.52 13.02
C SER A 57 -23.10 8.26 13.77
N GLY A 58 -22.19 7.30 13.75
CA GLY A 58 -22.19 6.23 14.71
C GLY A 58 -23.07 5.05 14.34
N ASP A 59 -22.56 4.18 13.75
CA ASP A 59 -22.37 2.77 14.12
C ASP A 59 -21.42 2.22 13.08
N SER A 60 -20.17 2.34 13.39
CA SER A 60 -19.14 1.76 12.55
C SER A 60 -19.20 0.24 12.74
N THR A 61 -20.15 -0.39 12.07
CA THR A 61 -19.91 -1.68 11.46
C THR A 61 -18.80 -1.42 10.44
N GLN A 62 -17.59 -1.34 11.00
CA GLN A 62 -16.41 -0.92 10.28
C GLN A 62 -16.20 -1.93 9.18
N GLU A 63 -16.51 -1.53 7.94
CA GLU A 63 -16.39 -2.37 6.77
C GLU A 63 -14.99 -2.98 6.74
N LEU A 64 -14.91 -4.29 6.98
CA LEU A 64 -13.68 -5.03 6.92
C LEU A 64 -13.39 -5.38 5.47
N SER A 65 -12.18 -5.14 5.03
CA SER A 65 -11.73 -5.53 3.71
C SER A 65 -11.19 -6.96 3.74
N GLU A 66 -11.33 -7.66 2.61
CA GLU A 66 -10.83 -9.02 2.48
C GLU A 66 -9.43 -9.06 1.91
N GLY A 67 -8.65 -10.06 2.34
CA GLY A 67 -7.31 -10.29 1.86
C GLY A 67 -6.80 -11.69 2.14
N GLU A 68 -5.59 -11.94 1.69
CA GLU A 68 -4.85 -13.18 1.92
C GLU A 68 -3.49 -12.85 2.49
N VAL A 69 -3.12 -13.54 3.55
CA VAL A 69 -1.79 -13.43 4.14
C VAL A 69 -0.76 -14.04 3.20
N THR A 70 0.19 -13.25 2.73
CA THR A 70 1.31 -13.76 1.93
C THR A 70 2.57 -13.94 2.76
N ARG A 71 2.74 -13.14 3.80
CA ARG A 71 3.87 -13.23 4.73
C ARG A 71 3.51 -12.61 6.09
N TRP A 72 4.03 -13.20 7.14
CA TRP A 72 3.99 -12.67 8.50
C TRP A 72 5.39 -12.63 9.10
N ASP A 73 5.78 -11.50 9.67
CA ASP A 73 7.03 -11.33 10.40
C ASP A 73 6.73 -10.84 11.83
N ALA A 74 6.74 -11.79 12.75
CA ALA A 74 6.46 -11.54 14.16
C ALA A 74 7.48 -10.60 14.83
N ARG A 75 8.74 -10.59 14.35
CA ARG A 75 9.81 -9.77 14.94
C ARG A 75 9.61 -8.29 14.67
N SER A 76 9.20 -7.95 13.45
CA SER A 76 8.97 -6.57 13.06
C SER A 76 7.51 -6.13 13.21
N GLY A 77 6.61 -7.03 13.57
CA GLY A 77 5.16 -6.75 13.63
C GLY A 77 4.56 -6.40 12.27
N LYS A 78 5.14 -6.91 11.18
CA LYS A 78 4.71 -6.60 9.81
C LYS A 78 4.03 -7.80 9.17
N ILE A 79 2.90 -7.53 8.52
CA ILE A 79 2.16 -8.50 7.73
C ILE A 79 2.09 -8.05 6.28
N THR A 80 2.32 -8.97 5.34
CA THR A 80 2.11 -8.72 3.91
C THR A 80 0.80 -9.34 3.52
N LEU A 81 -0.11 -8.52 3.02
CA LEU A 81 -1.44 -8.93 2.58
C LEU A 81 -1.61 -8.67 1.08
N ARG A 82 -2.16 -9.65 0.37
CA ARG A 82 -2.76 -9.46 -0.94
C ARG A 82 -4.23 -9.13 -0.70
N HIS A 83 -4.64 -7.92 -0.99
CA HIS A 83 -5.97 -7.43 -0.65
C HIS A 83 -6.74 -6.98 -1.90
N GLY A 84 -8.07 -6.96 -1.78
CA GLY A 84 -8.95 -6.33 -2.72
C GLY A 84 -8.90 -4.80 -2.61
N GLU A 85 -9.90 -4.13 -3.13
CA GLU A 85 -10.02 -2.68 -3.01
C GLU A 85 -10.18 -2.26 -1.54
N LEU A 86 -9.37 -1.29 -1.09
CA LEU A 86 -9.50 -0.65 0.22
C LEU A 86 -10.14 0.73 0.03
N LYS A 87 -11.46 0.80 0.06
CA LYS A 87 -12.24 2.02 -0.20
C LYS A 87 -11.85 3.16 0.77
N ASN A 88 -11.65 2.83 2.03
CA ASN A 88 -11.28 3.79 3.08
C ASN A 88 -9.88 4.41 2.89
N LEU A 89 -9.03 3.78 2.09
CA LEU A 89 -7.69 4.25 1.77
C LEU A 89 -7.52 4.65 0.30
N ALA A 90 -8.59 4.53 -0.50
CA ALA A 90 -8.59 4.75 -1.95
C ALA A 90 -7.51 3.94 -2.66
N MET A 91 -7.35 2.66 -2.28
CA MET A 91 -6.35 1.77 -2.83
C MET A 91 -6.97 0.69 -3.71
N PRO A 92 -6.45 0.48 -4.92
CA PRO A 92 -6.84 -0.64 -5.76
C PRO A 92 -6.34 -1.98 -5.20
N PRO A 93 -6.81 -3.13 -5.72
CA PRO A 93 -6.28 -4.44 -5.35
C PRO A 93 -4.78 -4.52 -5.58
N MET A 94 -4.03 -4.92 -4.53
CA MET A 94 -2.58 -5.07 -4.60
C MET A 94 -2.03 -5.94 -3.46
N THR A 95 -0.72 -6.15 -3.49
CA THR A 95 -0.01 -6.80 -2.38
C THR A 95 0.92 -5.78 -1.73
N MET A 96 0.76 -5.56 -0.44
CA MET A 96 1.60 -4.62 0.28
C MET A 96 1.84 -5.02 1.74
N VAL A 97 2.78 -4.32 2.37
CA VAL A 97 3.17 -4.53 3.77
C VAL A 97 2.42 -3.54 4.66
N PHE A 98 1.82 -4.09 5.71
CA PHE A 98 1.19 -3.33 6.78
C PHE A 98 1.94 -3.55 8.10
N THR A 99 1.86 -2.58 8.98
CA THR A 99 2.24 -2.76 10.39
C THR A 99 1.01 -3.19 11.17
N LEU A 100 1.12 -4.17 12.05
CA LEU A 100 0.03 -4.53 12.96
C LEU A 100 0.05 -3.63 14.19
N ARG A 101 -1.13 -3.15 14.58
CA ARG A 101 -1.27 -2.43 15.86
C ARG A 101 -1.00 -3.38 17.03
N ASP A 102 -1.53 -4.60 16.93
CA ASP A 102 -1.34 -5.65 17.89
C ASP A 102 -0.80 -6.92 17.19
N PRO A 103 0.51 -7.20 17.29
CA PRO A 103 1.11 -8.37 16.68
C PRO A 103 0.52 -9.70 17.14
N ALA A 104 -0.07 -9.76 18.35
CA ALA A 104 -0.67 -10.98 18.86
C ALA A 104 -1.87 -11.45 18.02
N GLN A 105 -2.59 -10.54 17.38
CA GLN A 105 -3.73 -10.88 16.52
C GLN A 105 -3.32 -11.71 15.30
N ALA A 106 -2.09 -11.57 14.83
CA ALA A 106 -1.61 -12.30 13.67
C ALA A 106 -0.75 -13.52 14.00
N ALA A 107 -0.51 -13.80 15.27
CA ALA A 107 0.37 -14.91 15.69
C ALA A 107 -0.10 -16.29 15.19
N THR A 108 -1.39 -16.45 14.89
CA THR A 108 -1.99 -17.69 14.41
C THR A 108 -2.07 -17.79 12.89
N PHE A 109 -1.87 -16.70 12.16
CA PHE A 109 -2.01 -16.69 10.71
C PHE A 109 -0.76 -17.23 10.01
N LYS A 110 -1.03 -17.89 8.88
CA LYS A 110 -0.02 -18.47 8.00
C LYS A 110 -0.17 -17.93 6.59
N PRO A 111 0.88 -17.94 5.78
CA PRO A 111 0.76 -17.67 4.36
C PRO A 111 -0.31 -18.54 3.70
N GLY A 112 -1.20 -17.91 2.93
CA GLY A 112 -2.37 -18.54 2.30
C GLY A 112 -3.68 -18.37 3.06
N ASP A 113 -3.65 -17.96 4.33
CA ASP A 113 -4.88 -17.75 5.10
C ASP A 113 -5.67 -16.56 4.55
N LYS A 114 -6.98 -16.76 4.39
CA LYS A 114 -7.92 -15.71 4.05
C LYS A 114 -8.33 -14.97 5.32
N VAL A 115 -8.32 -13.66 5.25
CA VAL A 115 -8.59 -12.79 6.40
C VAL A 115 -9.52 -11.65 6.02
N ARG A 116 -10.26 -11.16 7.00
CA ARG A 116 -10.88 -9.83 6.96
C ARG A 116 -10.11 -8.91 7.89
N PHE A 117 -9.87 -7.71 7.43
CA PHE A 117 -9.06 -6.77 8.20
C PHE A 117 -9.51 -5.34 7.97
N ARG A 118 -9.10 -4.47 8.88
CA ARG A 118 -9.20 -3.02 8.74
C ARG A 118 -7.81 -2.42 8.78
N ALA A 119 -7.52 -1.58 7.81
CA ALA A 119 -6.28 -0.82 7.75
C ALA A 119 -6.56 0.68 7.79
N GLU A 120 -5.67 1.43 8.41
CA GLU A 120 -5.72 2.88 8.51
C GLU A 120 -4.35 3.47 8.19
N ARG A 121 -4.33 4.75 7.78
CA ARG A 121 -3.07 5.48 7.63
C ARG A 121 -2.81 6.29 8.89
N VAL A 122 -1.78 5.91 9.65
CA VAL A 122 -1.36 6.59 10.88
C VAL A 122 0.02 7.18 10.67
N LYS A 123 0.15 8.50 10.69
CA LYS A 123 1.43 9.22 10.48
C LYS A 123 2.19 8.76 9.22
N GLY A 124 1.46 8.48 8.13
CA GLY A 124 2.05 8.05 6.87
C GLY A 124 2.33 6.55 6.75
N VAL A 125 2.13 5.78 7.81
CA VAL A 125 2.29 4.31 7.81
C VAL A 125 0.92 3.64 7.71
N PHE A 126 0.83 2.55 6.96
CA PHE A 126 -0.37 1.73 6.90
C PHE A 126 -0.39 0.74 8.04
N VAL A 127 -1.39 0.84 8.90
CA VAL A 127 -1.53 0.05 10.12
C VAL A 127 -2.81 -0.76 10.06
N VAL A 128 -2.70 -2.08 10.24
CA VAL A 128 -3.86 -2.94 10.47
C VAL A 128 -4.29 -2.79 11.92
N THR A 129 -5.50 -2.29 12.12
CA THR A 129 -6.09 -2.04 13.43
C THR A 129 -6.94 -3.18 13.94
N HIS A 130 -7.43 -4.00 13.00
CA HIS A 130 -8.19 -5.23 13.27
C HIS A 130 -7.92 -6.26 12.18
N ILE A 131 -7.84 -7.54 12.56
CA ILE A 131 -7.69 -8.66 11.62
C ILE A 131 -8.32 -9.92 12.22
N GLU A 132 -9.08 -10.65 11.40
CA GLU A 132 -9.74 -11.90 11.77
C GLU A 132 -9.74 -12.89 10.61
N PRO A 133 -9.84 -14.22 10.87
CA PRO A 133 -9.93 -15.21 9.80
C PRO A 133 -11.25 -15.06 9.05
N LEU A 134 -11.19 -15.18 7.73
CA LEU A 134 -12.39 -15.30 6.88
C LEU A 134 -12.93 -16.71 7.05
N ARG A 135 -14.13 -16.83 7.62
CA ARG A 135 -14.84 -18.10 7.84
C ARG A 135 -15.82 -18.38 6.72
#